data_af489fbce2d10f231d53214d1e09437a
#
_entry.id   af489fbce2d10f231d53214d1e09437a
#
_cell.length_a   1.000
_cell.length_b   1.000
_cell.length_c   1.000
_cell.angle_alpha   90.00
_cell.angle_beta   90.00
_cell.angle_gamma   90.00
#
_symmetry.space_group_name_H-M   'P 1'
#
loop_
_entity.id
_entity.type
_entity.pdbx_description
1 polymer ?
#
loop_
_entity_poly.entity_id
_entity_poly.type
_entity_poly.pdbx_seq_one_letter_code
_entity_poly.pdbx_strand_id
1 'polypeptide(L)'
;MRLEGKVVIVTGSCTGIGKAIAERAVAEGARVVVNGLERDLGEAVVQMLGPERAVLHIEDVTVEGAPDRLVGAAVDRFGKLDGVVNNAAMLDRSNLQTTDREMFRRMLEVNTIAPFALIKAALPWLRKTRGSVLNIGSVNAWSGEPNLMAYSVSKGALMTLTRNLGDTLMREDGVRVNQINPGWVLTEREAARKKADGLSEDWYRNVPRVYAPAGRILWPAEIAAAVMYWLSDECGPISGQVVDLEQHPFIGRNPPKDASTIPTSPPTEGKGQWS
;
A
#
# COMPACT_ATOMS: atom_id res chain seq x y z
N MET A 1 -13.10 7.92 18.84
CA MET A 1 -12.47 7.00 17.85
C MET A 1 -12.82 7.51 16.47
N ARG A 2 -11.82 7.66 15.58
CA ARG A 2 -12.02 8.29 14.24
C ARG A 2 -12.89 7.47 13.29
N LEU A 3 -12.92 6.15 13.47
CA LEU A 3 -13.59 5.21 12.59
C LEU A 3 -14.75 4.48 13.28
N GLU A 4 -15.29 5.06 14.34
CA GLU A 4 -16.38 4.44 15.11
C GLU A 4 -17.54 4.01 14.22
N GLY A 5 -17.86 2.72 14.26
CA GLY A 5 -18.95 2.12 13.51
C GLY A 5 -18.75 2.03 11.99
N LYS A 6 -17.59 2.46 11.44
CA LYS A 6 -17.27 2.29 10.01
C LYS A 6 -16.90 0.84 9.68
N VAL A 7 -17.22 0.39 8.48
CA VAL A 7 -16.86 -0.92 7.92
C VAL A 7 -15.86 -0.70 6.79
N VAL A 8 -14.70 -1.34 6.88
CA VAL A 8 -13.58 -1.12 5.96
C VAL A 8 -13.06 -2.46 5.42
N ILE A 9 -12.89 -2.56 4.11
CA ILE A 9 -12.14 -3.64 3.48
C ILE A 9 -10.67 -3.23 3.41
N VAL A 10 -9.75 -4.12 3.84
CA VAL A 10 -8.31 -3.91 3.67
C VAL A 10 -7.73 -5.11 2.91
N THR A 11 -7.32 -4.90 1.67
CA THR A 11 -6.72 -5.99 0.87
C THR A 11 -5.27 -6.23 1.25
N GLY A 12 -4.81 -7.50 1.21
CA GLY A 12 -3.46 -7.86 1.61
C GLY A 12 -3.18 -7.57 3.09
N SER A 13 -4.15 -7.83 3.97
CA SER A 13 -4.07 -7.46 5.38
C SER A 13 -3.76 -8.63 6.34
N CYS A 14 -3.31 -9.77 5.80
CA CYS A 14 -2.78 -10.85 6.64
C CYS A 14 -1.39 -10.53 7.21
N THR A 15 -0.62 -9.62 6.59
CA THR A 15 0.74 -9.27 6.98
C THR A 15 1.05 -7.79 6.72
N GLY A 16 2.21 -7.32 7.17
CA GLY A 16 2.83 -6.06 6.79
C GLY A 16 1.99 -4.81 7.02
N ILE A 17 1.99 -3.91 6.05
CA ILE A 17 1.27 -2.63 6.10
C ILE A 17 -0.24 -2.87 6.25
N GLY A 18 -0.80 -3.81 5.48
CA GLY A 18 -2.24 -4.10 5.53
C GLY A 18 -2.71 -4.61 6.88
N LYS A 19 -1.92 -5.48 7.52
CA LYS A 19 -2.18 -5.95 8.90
C LYS A 19 -2.18 -4.78 9.89
N ALA A 20 -1.15 -3.93 9.85
CA ALA A 20 -1.06 -2.76 10.72
C ALA A 20 -2.23 -1.77 10.50
N ILE A 21 -2.72 -1.64 9.25
CA ILE A 21 -3.91 -0.83 8.94
C ILE A 21 -5.16 -1.45 9.56
N ALA A 22 -5.36 -2.78 9.43
CA ALA A 22 -6.50 -3.47 10.02
C ALA A 22 -6.52 -3.35 11.54
N GLU A 23 -5.37 -3.57 12.19
CA GLU A 23 -5.18 -3.39 13.63
C GLU A 23 -5.55 -1.98 14.08
N ARG A 24 -4.99 -0.97 13.40
CA ARG A 24 -5.24 0.42 13.76
C ARG A 24 -6.68 0.83 13.49
N ALA A 25 -7.29 0.37 12.40
CA ALA A 25 -8.70 0.67 12.10
C ALA A 25 -9.64 0.11 13.17
N VAL A 26 -9.43 -1.12 13.64
CA VAL A 26 -10.21 -1.71 14.74
C VAL A 26 -9.99 -0.96 16.05
N ALA A 27 -8.75 -0.56 16.36
CA ALA A 27 -8.45 0.25 17.54
C ALA A 27 -9.13 1.64 17.51
N GLU A 28 -9.43 2.16 16.31
CA GLU A 28 -10.15 3.42 16.08
C GLU A 28 -11.68 3.21 15.93
N GLY A 29 -12.20 1.99 16.20
CA GLY A 29 -13.63 1.68 16.26
C GLY A 29 -14.23 1.09 14.98
N ALA A 30 -13.44 0.78 13.97
CA ALA A 30 -13.91 0.15 12.74
C ALA A 30 -14.20 -1.35 12.92
N ARG A 31 -14.99 -1.89 11.97
CA ARG A 31 -15.08 -3.30 11.64
C ARG A 31 -14.34 -3.53 10.32
N VAL A 32 -13.62 -4.64 10.20
CA VAL A 32 -12.69 -4.84 9.08
C VAL A 32 -12.92 -6.18 8.38
N VAL A 33 -12.90 -6.17 7.04
CA VAL A 33 -12.69 -7.37 6.25
C VAL A 33 -11.19 -7.52 6.03
N VAL A 34 -10.62 -8.58 6.59
CA VAL A 34 -9.22 -9.00 6.40
C VAL A 34 -9.16 -9.86 5.15
N ASN A 35 -8.33 -9.45 4.18
CA ASN A 35 -8.13 -10.22 2.95
C ASN A 35 -6.66 -10.52 2.72
N GLY A 36 -6.38 -11.67 2.15
CA GLY A 36 -5.04 -12.10 1.73
C GLY A 36 -5.07 -13.50 1.17
N LEU A 37 -3.89 -14.10 1.02
CA LEU A 37 -3.72 -15.44 0.47
C LEU A 37 -3.36 -16.47 1.57
N GLU A 38 -2.76 -16.00 2.65
CA GLU A 38 -2.23 -16.83 3.73
C GLU A 38 -3.30 -17.04 4.82
N ARG A 39 -4.01 -18.16 4.74
CA ARG A 39 -5.13 -18.48 5.64
C ARG A 39 -4.75 -18.42 7.12
N ASP A 40 -3.70 -19.12 7.52
CA ASP A 40 -3.29 -19.22 8.94
C ASP A 40 -2.95 -17.84 9.53
N LEU A 41 -2.27 -17.00 8.73
CA LEU A 41 -1.94 -15.63 9.15
C LEU A 41 -3.18 -14.75 9.22
N GLY A 42 -4.12 -14.90 8.28
CA GLY A 42 -5.39 -14.18 8.29
C GLY A 42 -6.28 -14.56 9.48
N GLU A 43 -6.37 -15.85 9.81
CA GLU A 43 -7.08 -16.36 10.99
C GLU A 43 -6.48 -15.81 12.29
N ALA A 44 -5.15 -15.79 12.40
CA ALA A 44 -4.47 -15.19 13.54
C ALA A 44 -4.77 -13.68 13.68
N VAL A 45 -4.83 -12.94 12.57
CA VAL A 45 -5.20 -11.52 12.58
C VAL A 45 -6.65 -11.35 13.05
N VAL A 46 -7.61 -12.11 12.52
CA VAL A 46 -9.02 -12.01 12.94
C VAL A 46 -9.20 -12.40 14.40
N GLN A 47 -8.51 -13.43 14.87
CA GLN A 47 -8.54 -13.82 16.27
C GLN A 47 -8.05 -12.69 17.19
N MET A 48 -6.96 -12.03 16.81
CA MET A 48 -6.39 -10.92 17.56
C MET A 48 -7.31 -9.69 17.57
N LEU A 49 -7.98 -9.39 16.44
CA LEU A 49 -8.88 -8.24 16.30
C LEU A 49 -10.25 -8.45 16.96
N GLY A 50 -10.63 -9.70 17.19
CA GLY A 50 -11.95 -10.12 17.66
C GLY A 50 -12.92 -10.41 16.51
N PRO A 51 -13.58 -11.59 16.54
CA PRO A 51 -14.46 -12.04 15.44
C PRO A 51 -15.74 -11.19 15.29
N GLU A 52 -16.08 -10.39 16.27
CA GLU A 52 -17.18 -9.41 16.22
C GLU A 52 -16.78 -8.15 15.43
N ARG A 53 -15.48 -7.86 15.31
CA ARG A 53 -14.93 -6.68 14.62
C ARG A 53 -14.22 -7.00 13.32
N ALA A 54 -13.85 -8.25 13.09
CA ALA A 54 -13.14 -8.66 11.89
C ALA A 54 -13.74 -9.92 11.28
N VAL A 55 -13.69 -10.01 9.95
CA VAL A 55 -14.04 -11.21 9.19
C VAL A 55 -12.94 -11.49 8.18
N LEU A 56 -12.60 -12.77 7.99
CA LEU A 56 -11.59 -13.21 7.03
C LEU A 56 -12.19 -13.54 5.68
N HIS A 57 -11.57 -13.06 4.61
CA HIS A 57 -11.86 -13.43 3.23
C HIS A 57 -10.57 -13.81 2.50
N ILE A 58 -10.29 -15.09 2.37
CA ILE A 58 -9.09 -15.61 1.68
C ILE A 58 -9.36 -15.78 0.21
N GLU A 59 -8.82 -14.87 -0.59
CA GLU A 59 -8.92 -14.89 -2.03
C GLU A 59 -7.89 -13.97 -2.69
N ASP A 60 -7.41 -14.37 -3.88
CA ASP A 60 -6.61 -13.48 -4.74
C ASP A 60 -7.53 -12.43 -5.36
N VAL A 61 -7.22 -11.15 -5.13
CA VAL A 61 -7.99 -9.99 -5.60
C VAL A 61 -8.10 -9.90 -7.13
N THR A 62 -7.31 -10.68 -7.87
CA THR A 62 -7.30 -10.71 -9.33
C THR A 62 -8.21 -11.80 -9.93
N VAL A 63 -8.78 -12.67 -9.11
CA VAL A 63 -9.71 -13.70 -9.59
C VAL A 63 -11.02 -13.05 -10.03
N GLU A 64 -11.58 -13.52 -11.13
CA GLU A 64 -12.86 -13.03 -11.64
C GLU A 64 -13.97 -13.16 -10.60
N GLY A 65 -14.71 -12.07 -10.37
CA GLY A 65 -15.74 -11.96 -9.34
C GLY A 65 -15.22 -11.82 -7.89
N ALA A 66 -13.92 -11.88 -7.64
CA ALA A 66 -13.35 -11.65 -6.31
C ALA A 66 -13.74 -10.30 -5.71
N PRO A 67 -13.74 -9.19 -6.47
CA PRO A 67 -14.19 -7.89 -5.94
C PRO A 67 -15.62 -7.93 -5.37
N ASP A 68 -16.54 -8.56 -6.06
CA ASP A 68 -17.94 -8.66 -5.62
C ASP A 68 -18.08 -9.54 -4.37
N ARG A 69 -17.36 -10.67 -4.31
CA ARG A 69 -17.34 -11.56 -3.13
C ARG A 69 -16.71 -10.88 -1.92
N LEU A 70 -15.68 -10.08 -2.12
CA LEU A 70 -15.02 -9.33 -1.06
C LEU A 70 -15.94 -8.23 -0.49
N VAL A 71 -16.66 -7.51 -1.36
CA VAL A 71 -17.71 -6.56 -0.96
C VAL A 71 -18.85 -7.30 -0.26
N GLY A 72 -19.27 -8.44 -0.79
CA GLY A 72 -20.27 -9.31 -0.17
C GLY A 72 -19.90 -9.69 1.27
N ALA A 73 -18.65 -10.07 1.52
CA ALA A 73 -18.18 -10.41 2.87
C ALA A 73 -18.36 -9.26 3.88
N ALA A 74 -18.16 -8.01 3.45
CA ALA A 74 -18.39 -6.84 4.30
C ALA A 74 -19.89 -6.62 4.57
N VAL A 75 -20.70 -6.70 3.51
CA VAL A 75 -22.14 -6.42 3.57
C VAL A 75 -22.90 -7.49 4.33
N ASP A 76 -22.63 -8.76 4.05
CA ASP A 76 -23.29 -9.89 4.70
C ASP A 76 -22.97 -9.94 6.19
N ARG A 77 -21.75 -9.59 6.56
CA ARG A 77 -21.30 -9.64 7.97
C ARG A 77 -21.68 -8.39 8.76
N PHE A 78 -21.63 -7.20 8.13
CA PHE A 78 -21.73 -5.92 8.85
C PHE A 78 -22.83 -4.98 8.31
N GLY A 79 -23.53 -5.33 7.23
CA GLY A 79 -24.69 -4.61 6.70
C GLY A 79 -24.35 -3.38 5.86
N LYS A 80 -23.09 -2.97 5.74
CA LYS A 80 -22.66 -1.77 5.01
C LYS A 80 -21.20 -1.81 4.60
N LEU A 81 -20.76 -0.81 3.83
CA LEU A 81 -19.34 -0.56 3.52
C LEU A 81 -19.08 0.94 3.52
N ASP A 82 -18.14 1.40 4.33
CA ASP A 82 -17.75 2.80 4.47
C ASP A 82 -16.36 3.09 3.87
N GLY A 83 -15.51 2.08 3.74
CA GLY A 83 -14.15 2.31 3.24
C GLY A 83 -13.53 1.11 2.56
N VAL A 84 -12.63 1.40 1.62
CA VAL A 84 -11.78 0.41 0.95
C VAL A 84 -10.33 0.87 1.02
N VAL A 85 -9.44 -0.01 1.48
CA VAL A 85 -7.98 0.18 1.39
C VAL A 85 -7.41 -0.83 0.40
N ASN A 86 -7.02 -0.35 -0.77
CA ASN A 86 -6.30 -1.13 -1.76
C ASN A 86 -4.82 -1.19 -1.38
N ASN A 87 -4.45 -2.21 -0.59
CA ASN A 87 -3.10 -2.41 -0.09
C ASN A 87 -2.42 -3.64 -0.71
N ALA A 88 -3.17 -4.68 -1.12
CA ALA A 88 -2.58 -5.84 -1.79
C ALA A 88 -1.70 -5.41 -2.96
N ALA A 89 -0.49 -5.94 -3.02
CA ALA A 89 0.47 -5.59 -4.06
C ALA A 89 1.45 -6.73 -4.35
N MET A 90 1.77 -6.85 -5.63
CA MET A 90 2.92 -7.60 -6.13
C MET A 90 4.12 -6.63 -6.18
N LEU A 91 5.25 -7.06 -5.63
CA LEU A 91 6.52 -6.33 -5.63
C LEU A 91 7.64 -7.30 -5.93
N ASP A 92 7.88 -7.57 -7.21
CA ASP A 92 9.00 -8.37 -7.69
C ASP A 92 10.02 -7.48 -8.38
N ARG A 93 11.30 -7.71 -8.07
CA ARG A 93 12.39 -6.96 -8.70
C ARG A 93 12.50 -7.33 -10.15
N SER A 94 12.49 -6.32 -11.00
CA SER A 94 12.61 -6.50 -12.45
C SER A 94 13.17 -5.24 -13.12
N ASN A 95 13.93 -5.45 -14.18
CA ASN A 95 14.45 -4.41 -15.06
C ASN A 95 14.12 -4.76 -16.52
N LEU A 96 14.61 -3.98 -17.47
CA LEU A 96 14.31 -4.17 -18.88
C LEU A 96 14.72 -5.58 -19.39
N GLN A 97 15.82 -6.13 -18.88
CA GLN A 97 16.32 -7.44 -19.31
C GLN A 97 15.57 -8.61 -18.67
N THR A 98 15.07 -8.44 -17.46
CA THR A 98 14.46 -9.51 -16.66
C THR A 98 12.94 -9.48 -16.63
N THR A 99 12.32 -8.41 -17.17
CA THR A 99 10.86 -8.29 -17.22
C THR A 99 10.33 -8.86 -18.53
N ASP A 100 9.60 -9.96 -18.46
CA ASP A 100 8.80 -10.43 -19.59
C ASP A 100 7.39 -9.81 -19.59
N ARG A 101 6.64 -10.08 -20.67
CA ARG A 101 5.29 -9.55 -20.85
C ARG A 101 4.31 -10.06 -19.78
N GLU A 102 4.47 -11.30 -19.33
CA GLU A 102 3.57 -11.93 -18.35
C GLU A 102 3.76 -11.29 -16.97
N MET A 103 5.01 -11.16 -16.51
CA MET A 103 5.34 -10.46 -15.28
C MET A 103 4.81 -9.02 -15.30
N PHE A 104 4.99 -8.31 -16.42
CA PHE A 104 4.50 -6.94 -16.54
C PHE A 104 2.97 -6.86 -16.44
N ARG A 105 2.24 -7.77 -17.12
CA ARG A 105 0.78 -7.86 -17.03
C ARG A 105 0.33 -8.19 -15.62
N ARG A 106 0.95 -9.20 -14.99
CA ARG A 106 0.59 -9.61 -13.63
C ARG A 106 0.79 -8.47 -12.63
N MET A 107 1.87 -7.69 -12.79
CA MET A 107 2.13 -6.52 -11.96
C MET A 107 1.03 -5.45 -12.09
N LEU A 108 0.58 -5.17 -13.31
CA LEU A 108 -0.54 -4.25 -13.55
C LEU A 108 -1.86 -4.83 -13.04
N GLU A 109 -2.08 -6.13 -13.22
CA GLU A 109 -3.30 -6.81 -12.77
C GLU A 109 -3.48 -6.65 -11.26
N VAL A 110 -2.46 -7.00 -10.47
CA VAL A 110 -2.52 -6.91 -9.02
C VAL A 110 -2.55 -5.45 -8.53
N ASN A 111 -1.66 -4.60 -9.05
CA ASN A 111 -1.40 -3.29 -8.45
C ASN A 111 -2.31 -2.17 -8.97
N THR A 112 -3.02 -2.39 -10.08
CA THR A 112 -3.82 -1.35 -10.75
C THR A 112 -5.22 -1.82 -11.10
N ILE A 113 -5.35 -2.96 -11.81
CA ILE A 113 -6.63 -3.44 -12.31
C ILE A 113 -7.50 -3.97 -11.17
N ALA A 114 -6.94 -4.76 -10.26
CA ALA A 114 -7.67 -5.27 -9.09
C ALA A 114 -8.18 -4.12 -8.18
N PRO A 115 -7.39 -3.09 -7.82
CA PRO A 115 -7.91 -1.88 -7.17
C PRO A 115 -9.05 -1.22 -7.91
N PHE A 116 -8.95 -1.03 -9.23
CA PHE A 116 -10.03 -0.49 -10.05
C PHE A 116 -11.30 -1.34 -9.96
N ALA A 117 -11.18 -2.65 -10.11
CA ALA A 117 -12.30 -3.58 -10.06
C ALA A 117 -12.97 -3.56 -8.68
N LEU A 118 -12.19 -3.53 -7.59
CA LEU A 118 -12.75 -3.46 -6.24
C LEU A 118 -13.45 -2.11 -5.98
N ILE A 119 -12.90 -0.99 -6.44
CA ILE A 119 -13.57 0.31 -6.33
C ILE A 119 -14.92 0.27 -7.06
N LYS A 120 -14.95 -0.31 -8.28
CA LYS A 120 -16.17 -0.45 -9.07
C LYS A 120 -17.24 -1.30 -8.37
N ALA A 121 -16.87 -2.45 -7.81
CA ALA A 121 -17.77 -3.32 -7.05
C ALA A 121 -18.26 -2.67 -5.75
N ALA A 122 -17.40 -1.92 -5.07
CA ALA A 122 -17.72 -1.25 -3.80
C ALA A 122 -18.59 0.00 -3.97
N LEU A 123 -18.57 0.63 -5.16
CA LEU A 123 -19.17 1.95 -5.40
C LEU A 123 -20.64 2.05 -5.01
N PRO A 124 -21.54 1.07 -5.29
CA PRO A 124 -22.94 1.13 -4.88
C PRO A 124 -23.14 1.25 -3.36
N TRP A 125 -22.21 0.74 -2.58
CA TRP A 125 -22.24 0.78 -1.12
C TRP A 125 -21.57 2.03 -0.58
N LEU A 126 -20.44 2.43 -1.16
CA LEU A 126 -19.75 3.68 -0.82
C LEU A 126 -20.60 4.92 -1.09
N ARG A 127 -21.43 4.91 -2.12
CA ARG A 127 -22.43 5.98 -2.39
C ARG A 127 -23.39 6.18 -1.23
N LYS A 128 -23.89 5.09 -0.64
CA LYS A 128 -24.85 5.15 0.47
C LYS A 128 -24.23 5.77 1.74
N THR A 129 -22.95 5.59 1.94
CA THR A 129 -22.23 6.03 3.14
C THR A 129 -21.40 7.30 2.93
N ARG A 130 -21.32 7.81 1.69
CA ARG A 130 -20.35 8.83 1.26
C ARG A 130 -18.92 8.43 1.69
N GLY A 131 -18.58 7.18 1.39
CA GLY A 131 -17.41 6.49 1.88
C GLY A 131 -16.09 6.99 1.31
N SER A 132 -15.03 6.27 1.63
CA SER A 132 -13.66 6.63 1.26
C SER A 132 -12.91 5.44 0.69
N VAL A 133 -12.14 5.68 -0.37
CA VAL A 133 -11.15 4.75 -0.91
C VAL A 133 -9.76 5.31 -0.63
N LEU A 134 -8.87 4.45 -0.13
CA LEU A 134 -7.46 4.79 0.00
C LEU A 134 -6.61 3.75 -0.73
N ASN A 135 -5.83 4.20 -1.68
CA ASN A 135 -4.88 3.38 -2.40
C ASN A 135 -3.50 3.47 -1.73
N ILE A 136 -2.86 2.31 -1.51
CA ILE A 136 -1.48 2.25 -1.05
C ILE A 136 -0.57 2.19 -2.28
N GLY A 137 0.00 3.34 -2.61
CA GLY A 137 0.92 3.54 -3.71
C GLY A 137 2.35 3.17 -3.36
N SER A 138 3.28 3.98 -3.83
CA SER A 138 4.71 3.96 -3.50
C SER A 138 5.34 5.26 -3.98
N VAL A 139 6.38 5.74 -3.33
CA VAL A 139 7.22 6.84 -3.85
C VAL A 139 7.80 6.51 -5.23
N ASN A 140 7.96 5.23 -5.56
CA ASN A 140 8.39 4.78 -6.88
C ASN A 140 7.38 5.07 -8.00
N ALA A 141 6.15 5.49 -7.67
CA ALA A 141 5.17 5.94 -8.67
C ALA A 141 5.62 7.18 -9.46
N TRP A 142 6.55 7.97 -8.91
CA TRP A 142 7.02 9.21 -9.53
C TRP A 142 8.13 9.01 -10.55
N SER A 143 9.13 8.17 -10.24
CA SER A 143 10.34 8.03 -11.08
C SER A 143 10.84 6.60 -11.21
N GLY A 144 10.45 5.74 -10.28
CA GLY A 144 10.92 4.37 -10.24
C GLY A 144 12.32 4.18 -9.64
N GLU A 145 12.65 2.93 -9.43
CA GLU A 145 13.96 2.44 -9.04
C GLU A 145 14.44 1.46 -10.13
N PRO A 146 15.74 1.43 -10.49
CA PRO A 146 16.23 0.63 -11.63
C PRO A 146 15.80 -0.83 -11.66
N ASN A 147 15.67 -1.47 -10.48
CA ASN A 147 15.27 -2.87 -10.36
C ASN A 147 13.79 -3.06 -9.95
N LEU A 148 12.98 -2.03 -10.14
CA LEU A 148 11.53 -2.07 -9.85
C LEU A 148 10.71 -1.50 -11.01
N MET A 149 11.14 -1.74 -12.26
CA MET A 149 10.54 -1.12 -13.46
C MET A 149 9.04 -1.39 -13.57
N ALA A 150 8.62 -2.64 -13.63
CA ALA A 150 7.20 -3.00 -13.78
C ALA A 150 6.36 -2.56 -12.57
N TYR A 151 6.93 -2.67 -11.35
CA TYR A 151 6.31 -2.20 -10.13
C TYR A 151 6.06 -0.69 -10.17
N SER A 152 7.07 0.10 -10.52
CA SER A 152 6.97 1.56 -10.59
C SER A 152 5.92 2.01 -11.60
N VAL A 153 5.89 1.37 -12.78
CA VAL A 153 4.86 1.65 -13.80
C VAL A 153 3.47 1.36 -13.25
N SER A 154 3.27 0.23 -12.56
CA SER A 154 1.98 -0.12 -11.98
C SER A 154 1.52 0.87 -10.89
N LYS A 155 2.45 1.34 -10.05
CA LYS A 155 2.14 2.34 -9.02
C LYS A 155 1.93 3.74 -9.61
N GLY A 156 2.59 4.09 -10.70
CA GLY A 156 2.30 5.28 -11.51
C GLY A 156 0.90 5.24 -12.13
N ALA A 157 0.49 4.10 -12.67
CA ALA A 157 -0.85 3.88 -13.18
C ALA A 157 -1.92 4.01 -12.08
N LEU A 158 -1.70 3.42 -10.90
CA LEU A 158 -2.58 3.55 -9.75
C LEU A 158 -2.70 5.02 -9.29
N MET A 159 -1.60 5.76 -9.31
CA MET A 159 -1.58 7.19 -8.97
C MET A 159 -2.47 8.01 -9.92
N THR A 160 -2.39 7.77 -11.22
CA THR A 160 -3.23 8.45 -12.22
C THR A 160 -4.70 8.06 -12.05
N LEU A 161 -4.98 6.77 -11.81
CA LEU A 161 -6.33 6.27 -11.50
C LEU A 161 -6.92 6.97 -10.27
N THR A 162 -6.14 7.12 -9.21
CA THR A 162 -6.54 7.82 -7.97
C THR A 162 -6.97 9.25 -8.24
N ARG A 163 -6.20 10.01 -9.01
CA ARG A 163 -6.50 11.41 -9.34
C ARG A 163 -7.78 11.53 -10.18
N ASN A 164 -7.92 10.66 -11.18
CA ASN A 164 -9.11 10.64 -12.03
C ASN A 164 -10.37 10.31 -11.22
N LEU A 165 -10.36 9.18 -10.49
CA LEU A 165 -11.52 8.76 -9.70
C LEU A 165 -11.80 9.71 -8.53
N GLY A 166 -10.77 10.33 -7.97
CA GLY A 166 -10.90 11.28 -6.87
C GLY A 166 -11.70 12.52 -7.26
N ASP A 167 -11.52 13.05 -8.45
CA ASP A 167 -12.34 14.15 -8.97
C ASP A 167 -13.75 13.67 -9.35
N THR A 168 -13.84 12.59 -10.15
CA THR A 168 -15.11 12.11 -10.70
C THR A 168 -16.07 11.65 -9.61
N LEU A 169 -15.62 10.72 -8.73
CA LEU A 169 -16.50 10.13 -7.71
C LEU A 169 -16.85 11.12 -6.58
N MET A 170 -15.96 12.07 -6.28
CA MET A 170 -16.30 13.13 -5.33
C MET A 170 -17.41 14.02 -5.86
N ARG A 171 -17.34 14.38 -7.14
CA ARG A 171 -18.34 15.25 -7.81
C ARG A 171 -19.68 14.57 -7.97
N GLU A 172 -19.67 13.30 -8.40
CA GLU A 172 -20.89 12.58 -8.77
C GLU A 172 -21.55 11.88 -7.57
N ASP A 173 -20.75 11.37 -6.65
CA ASP A 173 -21.20 10.41 -5.63
C ASP A 173 -20.88 10.84 -4.18
N GLY A 174 -20.08 11.88 -4.00
CA GLY A 174 -19.57 12.28 -2.69
C GLY A 174 -18.59 11.27 -2.09
N VAL A 175 -18.04 10.36 -2.91
CA VAL A 175 -17.06 9.34 -2.51
C VAL A 175 -15.66 9.86 -2.72
N ARG A 176 -14.83 9.80 -1.67
CA ARG A 176 -13.44 10.25 -1.71
C ARG A 176 -12.52 9.12 -2.19
N VAL A 177 -11.56 9.46 -3.05
CA VAL A 177 -10.49 8.52 -3.46
C VAL A 177 -9.16 9.24 -3.34
N ASN A 178 -8.29 8.74 -2.45
CA ASN A 178 -6.98 9.31 -2.21
C ASN A 178 -5.90 8.22 -2.25
N GLN A 179 -4.64 8.62 -2.25
CA GLN A 179 -3.49 7.70 -2.24
C GLN A 179 -2.43 8.20 -1.29
N ILE A 180 -1.83 7.28 -0.56
CA ILE A 180 -0.55 7.52 0.10
C ILE A 180 0.53 6.66 -0.58
N ASN A 181 1.71 7.24 -0.70
CA ASN A 181 2.89 6.61 -1.27
C ASN A 181 3.91 6.35 -0.16
N PRO A 182 3.92 5.18 0.46
CA PRO A 182 4.97 4.85 1.40
C PRO A 182 6.34 4.84 0.74
N GLY A 183 7.34 5.28 1.49
CA GLY A 183 8.73 5.06 1.18
C GLY A 183 9.19 3.66 1.61
N TRP A 184 10.37 3.56 2.21
CA TRP A 184 10.93 2.29 2.61
C TRP A 184 10.42 1.84 3.98
N VAL A 185 9.59 0.77 3.98
CA VAL A 185 8.87 0.28 5.17
C VAL A 185 9.36 -1.11 5.56
N LEU A 186 9.62 -1.33 6.85
CA LEU A 186 10.01 -2.63 7.42
C LEU A 186 8.77 -3.54 7.56
N THR A 187 8.54 -4.37 6.56
CA THR A 187 7.57 -5.46 6.62
C THR A 187 8.29 -6.79 6.84
N GLU A 188 7.55 -7.84 7.22
CA GLU A 188 8.08 -9.20 7.37
C GLU A 188 8.73 -9.68 6.06
N ARG A 189 8.10 -9.37 4.91
CA ARG A 189 8.62 -9.70 3.58
C ARG A 189 9.92 -8.95 3.28
N GLU A 190 10.01 -7.67 3.65
CA GLU A 190 11.24 -6.88 3.48
C GLU A 190 12.37 -7.41 4.36
N ALA A 191 12.08 -7.73 5.62
CA ALA A 191 13.04 -8.31 6.54
C ALA A 191 13.58 -9.66 6.02
N ALA A 192 12.69 -10.55 5.58
CA ALA A 192 13.06 -11.84 5.00
C ALA A 192 13.93 -11.69 3.74
N ARG A 193 13.56 -10.73 2.87
CA ARG A 193 14.32 -10.43 1.65
C ARG A 193 15.73 -9.94 1.97
N LYS A 194 15.85 -9.01 2.91
CA LYS A 194 17.15 -8.46 3.31
C LYS A 194 18.03 -9.48 4.01
N LYS A 195 17.44 -10.40 4.77
CA LYS A 195 18.15 -11.55 5.32
C LYS A 195 18.67 -12.46 4.19
N ALA A 196 17.88 -12.72 3.16
CA ALA A 196 18.30 -13.47 1.99
C ALA A 196 19.40 -12.75 1.18
N ASP A 197 19.39 -11.40 1.16
CA ASP A 197 20.45 -10.57 0.58
C ASP A 197 21.73 -10.56 1.44
N GLY A 198 21.78 -11.27 2.61
CA GLY A 198 22.93 -11.39 3.48
C GLY A 198 23.11 -10.29 4.52
N LEU A 199 22.09 -9.44 4.75
CA LEU A 199 22.14 -8.42 5.80
C LEU A 199 21.88 -9.04 7.18
N SER A 200 22.42 -8.40 8.25
CA SER A 200 22.16 -8.78 9.65
C SER A 200 20.67 -8.66 10.00
N GLU A 201 20.22 -9.33 11.06
CA GLU A 201 18.81 -9.30 11.48
C GLU A 201 18.35 -7.91 11.94
N ASP A 202 19.29 -7.07 12.36
CA ASP A 202 19.04 -5.71 12.86
C ASP A 202 19.45 -4.59 11.88
N TRP A 203 19.73 -4.92 10.62
CA TRP A 203 20.19 -4.00 9.58
C TRP A 203 19.35 -2.69 9.52
N TYR A 204 18.07 -2.79 9.77
CA TYR A 204 17.12 -1.68 9.69
C TYR A 204 17.30 -0.63 10.80
N ARG A 205 18.08 -0.91 11.84
CA ARG A 205 18.38 -0.01 12.96
C ARG A 205 19.55 0.92 12.68
N ASN A 206 20.32 0.63 11.64
CA ASN A 206 21.52 1.40 11.30
C ASN A 206 21.60 1.62 9.77
N VAL A 207 20.57 2.27 9.22
CA VAL A 207 20.52 2.62 7.80
C VAL A 207 21.25 3.94 7.57
N PRO A 208 22.14 4.01 6.55
CA PRO A 208 22.83 5.26 6.23
C PRO A 208 21.84 6.43 6.05
N ARG A 209 22.15 7.56 6.71
CA ARG A 209 21.24 8.73 6.75
C ARG A 209 20.97 9.35 5.38
N VAL A 210 21.79 9.06 4.39
CA VAL A 210 21.53 9.44 3.01
C VAL A 210 20.27 8.76 2.44
N TYR A 211 19.97 7.54 2.90
CA TYR A 211 18.77 6.80 2.49
C TYR A 211 17.62 6.98 3.50
N ALA A 212 17.92 7.04 4.78
CA ALA A 212 16.95 7.19 5.85
C ALA A 212 17.45 8.21 6.89
N PRO A 213 17.06 9.49 6.81
CA PRO A 213 17.53 10.55 7.72
C PRO A 213 17.40 10.23 9.21
N ALA A 214 16.39 9.46 9.62
CA ALA A 214 16.21 9.00 10.99
C ALA A 214 17.17 7.88 11.41
N GLY A 215 18.00 7.37 10.48
CA GLY A 215 18.88 6.22 10.71
C GLY A 215 18.16 4.86 10.69
N ARG A 216 16.87 4.82 10.45
CA ARG A 216 16.03 3.63 10.33
C ARG A 216 15.00 3.79 9.22
N ILE A 217 14.46 2.71 8.71
CA ILE A 217 13.32 2.75 7.78
C ILE A 217 12.00 2.92 8.53
N LEU A 218 10.92 3.15 7.78
CA LEU A 218 9.58 3.34 8.35
C LEU A 218 9.00 2.04 8.91
N TRP A 219 8.11 2.16 9.89
CA TRP A 219 7.34 1.04 10.43
C TRP A 219 5.94 0.97 9.80
N PRO A 220 5.33 -0.22 9.64
CA PRO A 220 3.96 -0.37 9.17
C PRO A 220 2.94 0.46 9.98
N ALA A 221 3.15 0.58 11.29
CA ALA A 221 2.30 1.37 12.18
C ALA A 221 2.30 2.88 11.86
N GLU A 222 3.40 3.42 11.33
CA GLU A 222 3.49 4.82 10.90
C GLU A 222 2.65 5.08 9.66
N ILE A 223 2.62 4.11 8.74
CA ILE A 223 1.73 4.16 7.58
C ILE A 223 0.27 4.03 8.01
N ALA A 224 -0.03 3.07 8.89
CA ALA A 224 -1.38 2.85 9.41
C ALA A 224 -1.95 4.10 10.10
N ALA A 225 -1.13 4.84 10.85
CA ALA A 225 -1.55 6.07 11.51
C ALA A 225 -2.05 7.14 10.53
N ALA A 226 -1.35 7.30 9.38
CA ALA A 226 -1.75 8.24 8.34
C ALA A 226 -3.03 7.79 7.61
N VAL A 227 -3.22 6.47 7.41
CA VAL A 227 -4.42 5.90 6.77
C VAL A 227 -5.69 6.30 7.50
N MET A 228 -5.68 6.37 8.84
CA MET A 228 -6.86 6.68 9.65
C MET A 228 -7.45 8.06 9.32
N TYR A 229 -6.62 9.06 9.06
CA TYR A 229 -7.08 10.38 8.64
C TYR A 229 -7.89 10.30 7.32
N TRP A 230 -7.37 9.60 6.32
CA TRP A 230 -7.98 9.51 5.00
C TRP A 230 -9.29 8.71 4.99
N LEU A 231 -9.44 7.75 5.89
CA LEU A 231 -10.67 6.96 6.05
C LEU A 231 -11.71 7.67 6.93
N SER A 232 -11.29 8.59 7.77
CA SER A 232 -12.18 9.30 8.69
C SER A 232 -12.92 10.46 8.03
N ASP A 233 -13.90 11.00 8.73
CA ASP A 233 -14.64 12.19 8.28
C ASP A 233 -13.83 13.48 8.51
N GLU A 234 -12.74 13.42 9.29
CA GLU A 234 -11.78 14.52 9.48
C GLU A 234 -11.10 14.94 8.16
N CYS A 235 -11.01 14.03 7.20
CA CYS A 235 -10.49 14.35 5.86
C CYS A 235 -11.37 15.37 5.11
N GLY A 236 -12.63 15.55 5.52
CA GLY A 236 -13.57 16.48 4.88
C GLY A 236 -13.77 16.16 3.40
N PRO A 237 -13.88 17.17 2.53
CA PRO A 237 -14.12 16.97 1.09
C PRO A 237 -12.84 16.71 0.28
N ILE A 238 -11.72 16.38 0.93
CA ILE A 238 -10.43 16.21 0.24
C ILE A 238 -10.43 14.90 -0.54
N SER A 239 -10.25 14.99 -1.86
CA SER A 239 -10.25 13.84 -2.78
C SER A 239 -9.25 14.07 -3.93
N GLY A 240 -8.77 12.99 -4.53
CA GLY A 240 -7.80 13.02 -5.63
C GLY A 240 -6.36 13.32 -5.18
N GLN A 241 -6.10 13.33 -3.88
CA GLN A 241 -4.77 13.64 -3.36
C GLN A 241 -3.86 12.41 -3.37
N VAL A 242 -2.59 12.68 -3.65
CA VAL A 242 -1.49 11.71 -3.60
C VAL A 242 -0.42 12.29 -2.69
N VAL A 243 -0.19 11.60 -1.57
CA VAL A 243 0.72 12.10 -0.52
C VAL A 243 1.84 11.10 -0.28
N ASP A 244 3.07 11.58 -0.35
CA ASP A 244 4.25 10.78 -0.05
C ASP A 244 4.46 10.69 1.46
N LEU A 245 4.64 9.47 1.95
CA LEU A 245 5.04 9.18 3.33
C LEU A 245 6.47 8.64 3.35
N GLU A 246 7.42 9.56 3.32
CA GLU A 246 8.84 9.27 3.39
C GLU A 246 9.52 10.28 4.32
N GLN A 247 10.69 9.93 4.82
CA GLN A 247 11.48 10.73 5.76
C GLN A 247 12.11 11.98 5.12
N HIS A 248 12.03 12.09 3.80
CA HIS A 248 12.58 13.19 3.02
C HIS A 248 11.69 13.43 1.78
N PRO A 249 11.74 14.62 1.18
CA PRO A 249 11.08 14.87 -0.10
C PRO A 249 11.61 13.90 -1.16
N PHE A 250 10.75 13.14 -1.79
CA PHE A 250 11.17 12.23 -2.85
C PHE A 250 11.48 12.99 -4.13
N ILE A 251 10.56 13.86 -4.54
CA ILE A 251 10.75 14.71 -5.71
C ILE A 251 11.54 15.97 -5.32
N GLY A 252 12.56 16.29 -6.10
CA GLY A 252 13.40 17.46 -5.90
C GLY A 252 14.45 17.31 -4.78
N ARG A 253 14.62 16.12 -4.23
CA ARG A 253 15.68 15.88 -3.26
C ARG A 253 17.06 16.07 -3.88
N ASN A 254 17.89 16.84 -3.21
CA ASN A 254 19.30 16.98 -3.54
C ASN A 254 20.14 16.52 -2.32
N PRO A 255 20.52 15.22 -2.26
CA PRO A 255 21.27 14.69 -1.12
C PRO A 255 22.64 15.36 -0.99
N PRO A 256 23.21 15.41 0.21
CA PRO A 256 24.57 15.91 0.43
C PRO A 256 25.57 15.18 -0.46
N LYS A 257 26.52 15.94 -1.03
CA LYS A 257 27.59 15.43 -1.89
C LYS A 257 28.92 15.54 -1.18
N ASP A 258 28.99 15.05 0.03
CA ASP A 258 30.19 15.01 0.88
C ASP A 258 30.83 13.62 0.93
N ALA A 259 31.87 13.46 1.70
CA ALA A 259 32.60 12.20 1.85
C ALA A 259 31.73 11.03 2.35
N SER A 260 30.56 11.28 2.95
CA SER A 260 29.64 10.24 3.39
C SER A 260 28.81 9.66 2.24
N THR A 261 28.71 10.39 1.11
CA THR A 261 27.90 10.02 -0.06
C THR A 261 28.73 9.76 -1.30
N ILE A 262 29.99 10.21 -1.33
CA ILE A 262 30.92 10.06 -2.44
C ILE A 262 32.01 9.08 -2.03
N PRO A 263 32.20 7.94 -2.73
CA PRO A 263 33.29 7.02 -2.44
C PRO A 263 34.64 7.73 -2.54
N THR A 264 35.50 7.55 -1.54
CA THR A 264 36.86 8.11 -1.51
C THR A 264 37.86 7.28 -2.29
N SER A 265 37.50 6.06 -2.68
CA SER A 265 38.32 5.17 -3.49
C SER A 265 37.70 5.00 -4.88
N PRO A 266 38.50 4.99 -5.95
CA PRO A 266 37.96 4.67 -7.28
C PRO A 266 37.35 3.28 -7.26
N PRO A 267 36.30 3.01 -8.07
CA PRO A 267 35.75 1.67 -8.20
C PRO A 267 36.86 0.72 -8.61
N THR A 268 36.96 -0.42 -7.94
CA THR A 268 37.85 -1.52 -8.39
C THR A 268 37.46 -1.85 -9.81
N GLU A 269 38.43 -1.82 -10.72
CA GLU A 269 38.22 -2.11 -12.15
C GLU A 269 37.40 -3.38 -12.33
N GLY A 270 36.28 -3.27 -12.99
CA GLY A 270 35.59 -4.44 -13.46
C GLY A 270 34.09 -4.52 -13.45
N LYS A 271 33.27 -3.46 -13.28
CA LYS A 271 31.86 -3.50 -13.69
C LYS A 271 31.27 -2.09 -13.75
N GLY A 272 30.99 -1.61 -14.97
CA GLY A 272 30.12 -0.47 -15.21
C GLY A 272 30.80 0.85 -15.52
N GLN A 273 31.66 0.89 -16.52
CA GLN A 273 31.89 2.14 -17.23
C GLN A 273 30.70 2.40 -18.16
N TRP A 274 29.99 3.48 -17.89
CA TRP A 274 29.10 4.07 -18.88
C TRP A 274 29.98 4.68 -19.96
N SER A 275 30.10 3.99 -21.10
CA SER A 275 30.62 4.55 -22.35
C SER A 275 29.46 4.98 -23.22
#